data_f081af73a8e5d02b69758372502a384b
#
_entry.id   f081af73a8e5d02b69758372502a384b
#
_cell.length_a   1.000
_cell.length_b   1.000
_cell.length_c   1.000
_cell.angle_alpha   90.00
_cell.angle_beta   90.00
_cell.angle_gamma   90.00
#
_symmetry.space_group_name_H-M   'P 1'
#
loop_
_entity.id
_entity.type
_entity.pdbx_description
1 polymer ?
#
loop_
_entity_poly.entity_id
_entity_poly.type
_entity_poly.pdbx_seq_one_letter_code
_entity_poly.pdbx_strand_id
1 'polypeptide(L)'
;LAIFTGQIAAALSAGNAVIAKPAESTSLIAYRASELLIEAGIPIGLFQLCLGKGSQVGSYLSSNKSIAGVAFTGSTKVAKQIKQSLIDCGNKEAKLIAETGGLNAMVVDSTALCEQVTRDVIDGAFKSAGQRCSALRILLLQEDCYEEAITMMKGAMREIGFGDPKYLDIECGPVINLAAQIKLQNYIDKARQNNQIIYELDSQSKDGYFVSPSLIRIESMDEINEEFFGPILHVLSYKNDDLEKTIDQLNSKGFGLTFGIHSRIEKKVKDISLRVNAGNIYINRNQIGAVVGSQPFGGEGLSGTGPKAGGPNSLHGYSQNMLCSEISNQKILFSDAHEDFQELLVPTLQLSNELLLEMKSKLTNIEEGFFEFLYQEVLKYSFDISLPGPTGESNQLRFKPKGTVLCLGPRPDELLKQIVLSLFLGNSVICQISKEDYDSLISFGFKKENIHRLNDSPSFSLLESNSYNAVFYFGNSSSLQEIILTSRRELIPIISSIYESWELIKEQVVTEDTTASGGNANLLAL
;
A
#
# COMPACT_ATOMS: atom_id res chain seq x y z
N LEU A 1 3.74 16.88 8.73
CA LEU A 1 5.16 16.88 9.13
C LEU A 1 5.81 15.52 8.88
N ALA A 2 5.25 14.41 9.41
CA ALA A 2 5.85 13.08 9.32
C ALA A 2 6.16 12.63 7.88
N ILE A 3 5.20 12.76 6.95
CA ILE A 3 5.38 12.40 5.53
C ILE A 3 6.48 13.24 4.88
N PHE A 4 6.46 14.56 5.09
CA PHE A 4 7.46 15.48 4.54
C PHE A 4 8.88 15.10 5.01
N THR A 5 9.08 14.94 6.32
CA THR A 5 10.40 14.60 6.88
C THR A 5 10.82 13.17 6.53
N GLY A 6 9.89 12.21 6.50
CA GLY A 6 10.17 10.82 6.19
C GLY A 6 10.68 10.61 4.76
N GLN A 7 10.06 11.23 3.76
CA GLN A 7 10.51 11.16 2.37
C GLN A 7 11.88 11.84 2.17
N ILE A 8 12.11 12.98 2.82
CA ILE A 8 13.41 13.68 2.80
C ILE A 8 14.50 12.79 3.42
N ALA A 9 14.24 12.25 4.62
CA ALA A 9 15.20 11.42 5.33
C ALA A 9 15.55 10.15 4.53
N ALA A 10 14.57 9.48 3.94
CA ALA A 10 14.79 8.30 3.11
C ALA A 10 15.66 8.61 1.89
N ALA A 11 15.36 9.69 1.17
CA ALA A 11 16.13 10.10 0.00
C ALA A 11 17.58 10.49 0.36
N LEU A 12 17.78 11.27 1.43
CA LEU A 12 19.13 11.63 1.92
C LEU A 12 19.90 10.41 2.40
N SER A 13 19.26 9.48 3.12
CA SER A 13 19.89 8.24 3.60
C SER A 13 20.34 7.32 2.46
N ALA A 14 19.64 7.37 1.32
CA ALA A 14 20.02 6.66 0.09
C ALA A 14 21.09 7.41 -0.73
N GLY A 15 21.65 8.53 -0.23
CA GLY A 15 22.74 9.28 -0.86
C GLY A 15 22.29 10.31 -1.90
N ASN A 16 20.99 10.67 -1.95
CA ASN A 16 20.49 11.64 -2.90
C ASN A 16 20.56 13.08 -2.35
N ALA A 17 20.68 14.05 -3.26
CA ALA A 17 20.30 15.43 -2.97
C ALA A 17 18.78 15.59 -3.11
N VAL A 18 18.17 16.45 -2.30
CA VAL A 18 16.70 16.59 -2.21
C VAL A 18 16.24 18.02 -2.46
N ILE A 19 15.29 18.15 -3.37
CA ILE A 19 14.48 19.37 -3.53
C ILE A 19 13.11 19.08 -2.92
N ALA A 20 12.79 19.69 -1.79
CA ALA A 20 11.55 19.45 -1.07
C ALA A 20 10.50 20.50 -1.41
N LYS A 21 9.40 20.09 -2.04
CA LYS A 21 8.24 20.95 -2.32
C LYS A 21 7.04 20.51 -1.46
N PRO A 22 6.73 21.20 -0.38
CA PRO A 22 5.54 20.89 0.43
C PRO A 22 4.24 21.25 -0.30
N ALA A 23 3.11 20.74 0.20
CA ALA A 23 1.81 21.27 -0.17
C ALA A 23 1.69 22.76 0.23
N GLU A 24 0.99 23.56 -0.57
CA GLU A 24 0.87 25.00 -0.35
C GLU A 24 0.32 25.35 1.03
N SER A 25 -0.69 24.60 1.46
CA SER A 25 -1.36 24.80 2.75
C SER A 25 -0.51 24.42 3.97
N THR A 26 0.64 23.78 3.76
CA THR A 26 1.56 23.34 4.85
C THR A 26 2.95 23.95 4.75
N SER A 27 3.11 25.03 3.99
CA SER A 27 4.41 25.67 3.73
C SER A 27 5.10 26.15 4.99
N LEU A 28 4.36 26.71 5.96
CA LEU A 28 4.94 27.23 7.20
C LEU A 28 5.60 26.17 8.06
N ILE A 29 4.90 25.03 8.26
CA ILE A 29 5.47 23.92 9.06
C ILE A 29 6.62 23.22 8.33
N ALA A 30 6.57 23.14 6.99
CA ALA A 30 7.66 22.62 6.19
C ALA A 30 8.90 23.51 6.24
N TYR A 31 8.72 24.84 6.22
CA TYR A 31 9.80 25.79 6.39
C TYR A 31 10.50 25.60 7.75
N ARG A 32 9.73 25.55 8.85
CA ARG A 32 10.32 25.32 10.18
C ARG A 32 11.01 23.96 10.30
N ALA A 33 10.45 22.90 9.72
CA ALA A 33 11.10 21.59 9.67
C ALA A 33 12.43 21.63 8.89
N SER A 34 12.47 22.41 7.80
CA SER A 34 13.69 22.58 6.99
C SER A 34 14.79 23.31 7.75
N GLU A 35 14.44 24.34 8.53
CA GLU A 35 15.40 25.00 9.42
C GLU A 35 16.01 24.01 10.42
N LEU A 36 15.18 23.18 11.07
CA LEU A 36 15.65 22.16 12.02
C LEU A 36 16.56 21.11 11.37
N LEU A 37 16.28 20.70 10.13
CA LEU A 37 17.14 19.78 9.39
C LEU A 37 18.52 20.38 9.10
N ILE A 38 18.59 21.67 8.73
CA ILE A 38 19.84 22.39 8.51
C ILE A 38 20.58 22.62 9.84
N GLU A 39 19.89 23.04 10.90
CA GLU A 39 20.44 23.19 12.25
C GLU A 39 21.03 21.87 12.77
N ALA A 40 20.43 20.72 12.41
CA ALA A 40 20.92 19.37 12.74
C ALA A 40 22.16 18.95 11.93
N GLY A 41 22.62 19.76 10.96
CA GLY A 41 23.86 19.54 10.22
C GLY A 41 23.69 18.97 8.80
N ILE A 42 22.47 18.93 8.24
CA ILE A 42 22.30 18.56 6.84
C ILE A 42 22.89 19.66 5.95
N PRO A 43 23.85 19.33 5.05
CA PRO A 43 24.48 20.30 4.18
C PRO A 43 23.45 20.99 3.25
N ILE A 44 23.52 22.32 3.18
CA ILE A 44 22.63 23.14 2.31
C ILE A 44 22.70 22.71 0.85
N GLY A 45 23.84 22.22 0.36
CA GLY A 45 24.00 21.70 -1.00
C GLY A 45 23.25 20.41 -1.28
N LEU A 46 22.86 19.66 -0.25
CA LEU A 46 22.13 18.40 -0.38
C LEU A 46 20.62 18.53 -0.12
N PHE A 47 20.18 19.63 0.48
CA PHE A 47 18.77 19.83 0.80
C PHE A 47 18.34 21.27 0.47
N GLN A 48 17.29 21.39 -0.33
CA GLN A 48 16.71 22.67 -0.75
C GLN A 48 15.20 22.65 -0.57
N LEU A 49 14.65 23.64 0.16
CA LEU A 49 13.22 23.87 0.25
C LEU A 49 12.75 24.73 -0.93
N CYS A 50 11.77 24.28 -1.68
CA CYS A 50 11.19 24.99 -2.81
C CYS A 50 9.70 25.21 -2.59
N LEU A 51 9.30 26.42 -2.19
CA LEU A 51 7.90 26.78 -1.95
C LEU A 51 7.22 27.20 -3.25
N GLY A 52 5.94 26.89 -3.40
CA GLY A 52 5.12 27.31 -4.52
C GLY A 52 4.02 26.34 -4.90
N LYS A 53 3.19 26.74 -5.84
CA LYS A 53 2.05 25.95 -6.30
C LYS A 53 2.50 24.65 -7.00
N GLY A 54 1.81 23.53 -6.73
CA GLY A 54 2.06 22.26 -7.40
C GLY A 54 1.95 22.35 -8.90
N SER A 55 0.99 23.14 -9.43
CA SER A 55 0.79 23.38 -10.86
C SER A 55 1.91 24.19 -11.54
N GLN A 56 2.77 24.86 -10.78
CA GLN A 56 3.89 25.65 -11.29
C GLN A 56 5.21 24.97 -10.94
N VAL A 57 5.59 25.00 -9.66
CA VAL A 57 6.86 24.46 -9.20
C VAL A 57 6.90 22.92 -9.34
N GLY A 58 5.83 22.22 -8.94
CA GLY A 58 5.75 20.77 -9.08
C GLY A 58 5.86 20.32 -10.54
N SER A 59 5.11 20.96 -11.43
CA SER A 59 5.16 20.66 -12.88
C SER A 59 6.53 20.96 -13.48
N TYR A 60 7.19 22.06 -13.08
CA TYR A 60 8.53 22.38 -13.53
C TYR A 60 9.56 21.33 -13.10
N LEU A 61 9.51 20.91 -11.81
CA LEU A 61 10.41 19.89 -11.30
C LEU A 61 10.21 18.55 -12.00
N SER A 62 8.96 18.09 -12.14
CA SER A 62 8.67 16.79 -12.78
C SER A 62 8.93 16.77 -14.29
N SER A 63 9.06 17.92 -14.93
CA SER A 63 9.46 18.02 -16.35
C SER A 63 10.95 18.28 -16.57
N ASN A 64 11.77 18.22 -15.53
CA ASN A 64 13.21 18.46 -15.63
C ASN A 64 14.01 17.15 -15.66
N LYS A 65 14.83 16.98 -16.69
CA LYS A 65 15.66 15.77 -16.91
C LYS A 65 16.71 15.50 -15.82
N SER A 66 17.05 16.51 -15.01
CA SER A 66 18.02 16.35 -13.91
C SER A 66 17.42 15.71 -12.66
N ILE A 67 16.11 15.47 -12.64
CA ILE A 67 15.43 14.81 -11.50
C ILE A 67 15.57 13.29 -11.63
N ALA A 68 16.34 12.67 -10.76
CA ALA A 68 16.57 11.22 -10.78
C ALA A 68 15.35 10.41 -10.30
N GLY A 69 14.49 11.01 -9.47
CA GLY A 69 13.27 10.38 -8.97
C GLY A 69 12.36 11.37 -8.27
N VAL A 70 11.11 10.98 -8.05
CA VAL A 70 10.10 11.76 -7.34
C VAL A 70 9.46 10.89 -6.27
N ALA A 71 9.50 11.35 -5.01
CA ALA A 71 8.69 10.80 -3.92
C ALA A 71 7.49 11.72 -3.71
N PHE A 72 6.29 11.19 -3.89
CA PHE A 72 5.05 11.97 -3.90
C PHE A 72 4.00 11.36 -2.98
N THR A 73 3.31 12.20 -2.23
CA THR A 73 2.10 11.83 -1.49
C THR A 73 0.97 12.80 -1.85
N GLY A 74 -0.15 12.25 -2.30
CA GLY A 74 -1.31 13.04 -2.72
C GLY A 74 -2.36 12.22 -3.46
N SER A 75 -3.04 12.79 -4.46
CA SER A 75 -4.06 12.06 -5.22
C SER A 75 -3.45 11.19 -6.33
N THR A 76 -4.07 10.05 -6.62
CA THR A 76 -3.71 9.15 -7.74
C THR A 76 -3.67 9.91 -9.08
N LYS A 77 -4.57 10.89 -9.28
CA LYS A 77 -4.59 11.73 -10.47
C LYS A 77 -3.30 12.52 -10.63
N VAL A 78 -2.81 13.14 -9.55
CA VAL A 78 -1.57 13.93 -9.59
C VAL A 78 -0.35 13.03 -9.74
N ALA A 79 -0.31 11.86 -9.10
CA ALA A 79 0.75 10.88 -9.29
C ALA A 79 0.91 10.48 -10.77
N LYS A 80 -0.22 10.23 -11.47
CA LYS A 80 -0.22 9.96 -12.91
C LYS A 80 0.28 11.15 -13.74
N GLN A 81 -0.10 12.37 -13.39
CA GLN A 81 0.40 13.57 -14.06
C GLN A 81 1.93 13.73 -13.91
N ILE A 82 2.46 13.44 -12.72
CA ILE A 82 3.91 13.44 -12.47
C ILE A 82 4.59 12.39 -13.36
N LYS A 83 4.08 11.16 -13.39
CA LYS A 83 4.66 10.09 -14.23
C LYS A 83 4.63 10.46 -15.71
N GLN A 84 3.52 11.05 -16.19
CA GLN A 84 3.41 11.54 -17.56
C GLN A 84 4.46 12.62 -17.85
N SER A 85 4.62 13.61 -16.96
CA SER A 85 5.60 14.68 -17.12
C SER A 85 7.04 14.15 -17.21
N LEU A 86 7.39 13.14 -16.41
CA LEU A 86 8.69 12.46 -16.46
C LEU A 86 8.91 11.75 -17.81
N ILE A 87 7.89 11.11 -18.36
CA ILE A 87 7.94 10.45 -19.66
C ILE A 87 8.09 11.48 -20.78
N ASP A 88 7.25 12.52 -20.79
CA ASP A 88 7.19 13.55 -21.84
C ASP A 88 8.49 14.34 -21.95
N CYS A 89 9.15 14.62 -20.81
CA CYS A 89 10.46 15.27 -20.83
C CYS A 89 11.60 14.33 -21.23
N GLY A 90 11.32 13.04 -21.46
CA GLY A 90 12.31 12.02 -21.84
C GLY A 90 13.14 11.50 -20.66
N ASN A 91 12.69 11.71 -19.42
CA ASN A 91 13.32 11.19 -18.20
C ASN A 91 12.62 9.91 -17.75
N LYS A 92 12.75 8.85 -18.54
CA LYS A 92 12.02 7.61 -18.40
C LYS A 92 12.55 6.71 -17.29
N GLU A 93 13.82 6.86 -16.95
CA GLU A 93 14.49 6.12 -15.87
C GLU A 93 14.18 6.69 -14.48
N ALA A 94 13.58 7.89 -14.41
CA ALA A 94 13.22 8.49 -13.13
C ALA A 94 12.19 7.65 -12.39
N LYS A 95 12.54 7.23 -11.18
CA LYS A 95 11.65 6.48 -10.32
C LYS A 95 10.55 7.38 -9.75
N LEU A 96 9.34 6.85 -9.65
CA LEU A 96 8.23 7.50 -8.96
C LEU A 96 7.76 6.61 -7.81
N ILE A 97 8.01 7.08 -6.59
CA ILE A 97 7.40 6.52 -5.38
C ILE A 97 6.16 7.37 -5.11
N ALA A 98 4.99 6.80 -5.31
CA ALA A 98 3.72 7.49 -5.09
C ALA A 98 2.92 6.79 -4.00
N GLU A 99 2.52 7.55 -2.98
CA GLU A 99 1.58 7.13 -1.96
C GLU A 99 0.32 7.99 -2.09
N THR A 100 -0.82 7.33 -2.25
CA THR A 100 -2.08 8.02 -2.57
C THR A 100 -3.19 7.63 -1.60
N GLY A 101 -4.43 8.02 -1.87
CA GLY A 101 -5.57 7.78 -0.99
C GLY A 101 -6.03 6.33 -0.93
N GLY A 102 -7.09 6.07 -0.15
CA GLY A 102 -7.64 4.74 0.02
C GLY A 102 -9.13 4.74 0.35
N LEU A 103 -9.84 3.72 -0.08
CA LEU A 103 -11.17 3.36 0.40
C LEU A 103 -11.02 2.41 1.60
N ASN A 104 -10.42 2.94 2.67
CA ASN A 104 -10.07 2.13 3.84
C ASN A 104 -11.31 1.62 4.55
N ALA A 105 -11.42 0.32 4.72
CA ALA A 105 -12.56 -0.31 5.36
C ALA A 105 -12.19 -0.97 6.70
N MET A 106 -13.20 -1.24 7.50
CA MET A 106 -13.10 -2.02 8.73
C MET A 106 -14.25 -3.01 8.78
N VAL A 107 -13.94 -4.29 8.97
CA VAL A 107 -14.92 -5.35 9.22
C VAL A 107 -15.10 -5.51 10.72
N VAL A 108 -16.34 -5.58 11.15
CA VAL A 108 -16.74 -5.86 12.54
C VAL A 108 -17.70 -7.03 12.53
N ASP A 109 -17.36 -8.11 13.19
CA ASP A 109 -18.26 -9.23 13.35
C ASP A 109 -18.97 -9.21 14.72
N SER A 110 -19.96 -10.09 14.89
CA SER A 110 -20.78 -10.16 16.09
C SER A 110 -20.03 -10.60 17.36
N THR A 111 -18.76 -11.00 17.25
CA THR A 111 -17.92 -11.38 18.40
C THR A 111 -17.05 -10.23 18.91
N ALA A 112 -16.98 -9.14 18.18
CA ALA A 112 -16.19 -7.95 18.51
C ALA A 112 -16.67 -7.29 19.82
N LEU A 113 -15.75 -6.62 20.53
CA LEU A 113 -16.11 -5.81 21.70
C LEU A 113 -16.64 -4.44 21.21
N CYS A 114 -17.93 -4.19 21.37
CA CYS A 114 -18.61 -3.03 20.82
C CYS A 114 -18.01 -1.69 21.32
N GLU A 115 -17.58 -1.62 22.58
CA GLU A 115 -16.94 -0.44 23.18
C GLU A 115 -15.60 -0.13 22.51
N GLN A 116 -14.79 -1.17 22.26
CA GLN A 116 -13.50 -1.03 21.59
C GLN A 116 -13.70 -0.63 20.11
N VAL A 117 -14.62 -1.31 19.43
CA VAL A 117 -15.01 -0.95 18.05
C VAL A 117 -15.42 0.51 17.97
N THR A 118 -16.30 0.96 18.87
CA THR A 118 -16.80 2.35 18.89
C THR A 118 -15.65 3.34 19.03
N ARG A 119 -14.74 3.14 20.01
CA ARG A 119 -13.56 3.98 20.20
C ARG A 119 -12.70 4.03 18.93
N ASP A 120 -12.37 2.87 18.39
CA ASP A 120 -11.44 2.75 17.27
C ASP A 120 -12.04 3.29 15.96
N VAL A 121 -13.35 3.18 15.77
CA VAL A 121 -14.09 3.77 14.66
C VAL A 121 -14.12 5.30 14.77
N ILE A 122 -14.45 5.85 15.94
CA ILE A 122 -14.48 7.30 16.17
C ILE A 122 -13.08 7.90 15.94
N ASP A 123 -12.05 7.30 16.52
CA ASP A 123 -10.67 7.71 16.32
C ASP A 123 -10.26 7.63 14.85
N GLY A 124 -10.56 6.52 14.20
CA GLY A 124 -10.18 6.24 12.82
C GLY A 124 -10.87 7.13 11.78
N ALA A 125 -12.15 7.44 11.98
CA ALA A 125 -12.95 8.19 11.00
C ALA A 125 -12.89 9.70 11.20
N PHE A 126 -12.86 10.21 12.43
CA PHE A 126 -13.16 11.61 12.72
C PHE A 126 -11.99 12.42 13.27
N LYS A 127 -10.99 11.80 13.93
CA LYS A 127 -9.77 12.54 14.33
C LYS A 127 -9.09 13.19 13.14
N SER A 128 -8.60 14.42 13.33
CA SER A 128 -8.04 15.27 12.27
C SER A 128 -9.06 15.55 11.14
N ALA A 129 -10.36 15.60 11.46
CA ALA A 129 -11.46 15.73 10.50
C ALA A 129 -11.42 14.68 9.37
N GLY A 130 -11.00 13.44 9.68
CA GLY A 130 -10.87 12.36 8.68
C GLY A 130 -9.83 12.62 7.57
N GLN A 131 -8.94 13.61 7.74
CA GLN A 131 -7.97 14.02 6.72
C GLN A 131 -6.63 13.29 6.86
N ARG A 132 -6.69 11.97 7.00
CA ARG A 132 -5.52 11.07 6.91
C ARG A 132 -5.73 10.07 5.80
N CYS A 133 -4.67 9.70 5.09
CA CYS A 133 -4.72 8.66 4.07
C CYS A 133 -5.21 7.31 4.64
N SER A 134 -4.90 7.02 5.92
CA SER A 134 -5.32 5.83 6.66
C SER A 134 -6.68 5.96 7.35
N ALA A 135 -7.39 7.09 7.25
CA ALA A 135 -8.66 7.28 7.92
C ALA A 135 -9.70 6.25 7.46
N LEU A 136 -10.52 5.79 8.40
CA LEU A 136 -11.61 4.86 8.12
C LEU A 136 -12.69 5.55 7.28
N ARG A 137 -13.01 4.94 6.13
CA ARG A 137 -14.02 5.46 5.18
C ARG A 137 -15.28 4.61 5.13
N ILE A 138 -15.12 3.30 5.35
CA ILE A 138 -16.20 2.31 5.20
C ILE A 138 -16.17 1.38 6.40
N LEU A 139 -17.27 1.32 7.12
CA LEU A 139 -17.50 0.40 8.22
C LEU A 139 -18.45 -0.70 7.78
N LEU A 140 -17.97 -1.94 7.78
CA LEU A 140 -18.72 -3.14 7.44
C LEU A 140 -19.17 -3.78 8.76
N LEU A 141 -20.44 -3.66 9.10
CA LEU A 141 -21.02 -4.21 10.32
C LEU A 141 -21.82 -5.49 10.02
N GLN A 142 -21.52 -6.58 10.73
CA GLN A 142 -22.35 -7.77 10.67
C GLN A 142 -23.77 -7.42 11.18
N GLU A 143 -24.83 -7.91 10.51
CA GLU A 143 -26.20 -7.56 10.81
C GLU A 143 -26.58 -7.79 12.28
N ASP A 144 -26.01 -8.84 12.91
CA ASP A 144 -26.30 -9.22 14.30
C ASP A 144 -25.84 -8.17 15.33
N CYS A 145 -24.82 -7.39 15.05
CA CYS A 145 -24.31 -6.33 15.95
C CYS A 145 -24.59 -4.92 15.47
N TYR A 146 -25.30 -4.75 14.35
CA TYR A 146 -25.48 -3.46 13.68
C TYR A 146 -26.16 -2.42 14.58
N GLU A 147 -27.33 -2.75 15.15
CA GLU A 147 -28.12 -1.78 15.93
C GLU A 147 -27.44 -1.34 17.22
N GLU A 148 -26.76 -2.28 17.90
CA GLU A 148 -25.98 -2.00 19.11
C GLU A 148 -24.80 -1.08 18.77
N ALA A 149 -24.00 -1.41 17.75
CA ALA A 149 -22.86 -0.63 17.31
C ALA A 149 -23.27 0.79 16.89
N ILE A 150 -24.34 0.93 16.09
CA ILE A 150 -24.84 2.24 15.66
C ILE A 150 -25.32 3.08 16.85
N THR A 151 -26.02 2.47 17.80
CA THR A 151 -26.48 3.16 19.01
C THR A 151 -25.32 3.70 19.83
N MET A 152 -24.29 2.89 20.03
CA MET A 152 -23.10 3.25 20.79
C MET A 152 -22.27 4.33 20.05
N MET A 153 -22.09 4.21 18.73
CA MET A 153 -21.42 5.21 17.91
C MET A 153 -22.12 6.58 17.94
N LYS A 154 -23.47 6.60 17.86
CA LYS A 154 -24.24 7.86 18.00
C LYS A 154 -23.99 8.51 19.37
N GLY A 155 -23.88 7.70 20.42
CA GLY A 155 -23.54 8.18 21.77
C GLY A 155 -22.14 8.80 21.80
N ALA A 156 -21.15 8.07 21.32
CA ALA A 156 -19.74 8.52 21.28
C ALA A 156 -19.55 9.75 20.39
N MET A 157 -20.25 9.84 19.25
CA MET A 157 -20.18 11.02 18.37
C MET A 157 -20.65 12.30 19.05
N ARG A 158 -21.57 12.25 19.99
CA ARG A 158 -22.05 13.43 20.75
C ARG A 158 -20.96 14.00 21.65
N GLU A 159 -20.02 13.17 22.05
CA GLU A 159 -18.91 13.53 22.94
C GLU A 159 -17.67 14.03 22.18
N ILE A 160 -17.66 13.95 20.82
CA ILE A 160 -16.51 14.42 20.02
C ILE A 160 -16.35 15.93 20.22
N GLY A 161 -15.18 16.34 20.69
CA GLY A 161 -14.76 17.74 20.67
C GLY A 161 -14.66 18.25 19.23
N PHE A 162 -15.58 19.10 18.80
CA PHE A 162 -15.66 19.65 17.44
C PHE A 162 -15.51 21.16 17.45
N GLY A 163 -14.46 21.70 16.81
CA GLY A 163 -14.19 23.13 16.84
C GLY A 163 -12.76 23.55 16.52
N ASP A 164 -12.30 24.66 17.12
CA ASP A 164 -10.96 25.22 16.90
C ASP A 164 -9.86 24.31 17.50
N PRO A 165 -8.98 23.71 16.66
CA PRO A 165 -7.98 22.74 17.09
C PRO A 165 -6.85 23.31 17.96
N LYS A 166 -6.87 24.60 18.30
CA LYS A 166 -5.95 25.17 19.30
C LYS A 166 -6.29 24.71 20.72
N TYR A 167 -7.52 24.25 20.97
CA TYR A 167 -7.95 23.69 22.25
C TYR A 167 -7.66 22.18 22.28
N LEU A 168 -7.17 21.69 23.43
CA LEU A 168 -6.71 20.30 23.57
C LEU A 168 -7.85 19.28 23.61
N ASP A 169 -9.05 19.68 23.92
CA ASP A 169 -10.27 18.89 23.94
C ASP A 169 -10.94 18.75 22.56
N ILE A 170 -10.39 19.41 21.54
CA ILE A 170 -10.90 19.33 20.18
C ILE A 170 -10.22 18.20 19.39
N GLU A 171 -11.01 17.21 19.01
CA GLU A 171 -10.57 16.04 18.24
C GLU A 171 -10.80 16.20 16.73
N CYS A 172 -11.90 16.88 16.36
CA CYS A 172 -12.29 17.13 14.98
C CYS A 172 -12.30 18.65 14.69
N GLY A 173 -11.28 19.11 13.98
CA GLY A 173 -11.10 20.48 13.53
C GLY A 173 -11.69 20.74 12.14
N PRO A 174 -11.30 21.86 11.48
CA PRO A 174 -11.74 22.18 10.13
C PRO A 174 -11.06 21.29 9.08
N VAL A 175 -11.70 21.21 7.90
CA VAL A 175 -11.05 20.68 6.69
C VAL A 175 -10.09 21.72 6.10
N ILE A 176 -9.20 21.29 5.23
CA ILE A 176 -8.02 22.05 4.81
C ILE A 176 -8.32 23.37 4.09
N ASN A 177 -9.41 23.45 3.34
CA ASN A 177 -9.79 24.64 2.58
C ASN A 177 -11.26 24.62 2.17
N LEU A 178 -11.73 25.76 1.60
CA LEU A 178 -13.10 25.96 1.13
C LEU A 178 -13.51 24.93 0.05
N ALA A 179 -12.62 24.56 -0.86
CA ALA A 179 -12.96 23.60 -1.92
C ALA A 179 -13.27 22.21 -1.35
N ALA A 180 -12.50 21.79 -0.34
CA ALA A 180 -12.77 20.54 0.38
C ALA A 180 -14.10 20.62 1.14
N GLN A 181 -14.38 21.73 1.83
CA GLN A 181 -15.64 21.94 2.53
C GLN A 181 -16.83 21.84 1.58
N ILE A 182 -16.80 22.56 0.46
CA ILE A 182 -17.89 22.55 -0.54
C ILE A 182 -18.12 21.14 -1.09
N LYS A 183 -17.03 20.42 -1.45
CA LYS A 183 -17.16 19.05 -1.99
C LYS A 183 -17.84 18.12 -0.98
N LEU A 184 -17.37 18.13 0.27
CA LEU A 184 -17.89 17.26 1.32
C LEU A 184 -19.31 17.63 1.72
N GLN A 185 -19.62 18.92 1.85
CA GLN A 185 -20.97 19.38 2.18
C GLN A 185 -21.97 18.99 1.09
N ASN A 186 -21.63 19.18 -0.18
CA ASN A 186 -22.49 18.76 -1.30
C ASN A 186 -22.80 17.26 -1.26
N TYR A 187 -21.82 16.44 -0.85
CA TYR A 187 -22.03 15.02 -0.71
C TYR A 187 -22.96 14.68 0.45
N ILE A 188 -22.76 15.31 1.62
CA ILE A 188 -23.65 15.13 2.80
C ILE A 188 -25.07 15.58 2.46
N ASP A 189 -25.23 16.72 1.78
CA ASP A 189 -26.55 17.23 1.38
C ASP A 189 -27.29 16.27 0.45
N LYS A 190 -26.55 15.65 -0.50
CA LYS A 190 -27.10 14.59 -1.35
C LYS A 190 -27.51 13.35 -0.56
N ALA A 191 -26.65 12.90 0.38
CA ALA A 191 -26.98 11.77 1.24
C ALA A 191 -28.22 12.05 2.12
N ARG A 192 -28.37 13.30 2.58
CA ARG A 192 -29.56 13.75 3.35
C ARG A 192 -30.82 13.70 2.50
N GLN A 193 -30.78 14.18 1.26
CA GLN A 193 -31.90 14.11 0.30
C GLN A 193 -32.31 12.66 -0.01
N ASN A 194 -31.36 11.73 0.01
CA ASN A 194 -31.61 10.31 -0.22
C ASN A 194 -31.99 9.53 1.07
N ASN A 195 -32.16 10.20 2.20
CA ASN A 195 -32.42 9.57 3.51
C ASN A 195 -31.36 8.55 3.94
N GLN A 196 -30.10 8.80 3.59
CA GLN A 196 -28.95 7.92 3.91
C GLN A 196 -28.24 8.32 5.22
N ILE A 197 -28.53 9.50 5.79
CA ILE A 197 -27.91 9.95 7.03
C ILE A 197 -28.40 9.12 8.22
N ILE A 198 -27.47 8.40 8.85
CA ILE A 198 -27.73 7.67 10.11
C ILE A 198 -27.62 8.64 11.29
N TYR A 199 -26.58 9.47 11.28
CA TYR A 199 -26.31 10.48 12.28
C TYR A 199 -25.37 11.56 11.71
N GLU A 200 -25.59 12.78 12.11
CA GLU A 200 -24.73 13.93 11.82
C GLU A 200 -24.55 14.74 13.09
N LEU A 201 -23.31 15.07 13.45
CA LEU A 201 -23.03 15.90 14.61
C LEU A 201 -23.48 17.34 14.33
N ASP A 202 -24.23 17.93 15.24
CA ASP A 202 -24.67 19.31 15.12
C ASP A 202 -23.46 20.27 15.20
N SER A 203 -23.26 21.06 14.17
CA SER A 203 -22.16 21.98 14.04
C SER A 203 -22.56 23.36 14.52
N GLN A 204 -21.98 23.80 15.65
CA GLN A 204 -22.13 25.18 16.14
C GLN A 204 -21.03 26.14 15.66
N SER A 205 -19.98 25.63 15.00
CA SER A 205 -18.84 26.47 14.59
C SER A 205 -19.14 27.20 13.28
N LYS A 206 -18.95 28.53 13.29
CA LYS A 206 -19.22 29.39 12.13
C LYS A 206 -17.97 29.97 11.48
N ASP A 207 -16.80 29.95 12.16
CA ASP A 207 -15.57 30.57 11.68
C ASP A 207 -14.56 29.48 11.25
N GLY A 208 -14.47 29.22 9.96
CA GLY A 208 -13.57 28.22 9.38
C GLY A 208 -14.25 27.26 8.42
N TYR A 209 -13.45 26.33 7.86
CA TYR A 209 -13.93 25.34 6.86
C TYR A 209 -14.40 24.05 7.57
N PHE A 210 -15.43 24.15 8.41
CA PHE A 210 -15.95 23.02 9.16
C PHE A 210 -16.92 22.17 8.34
N VAL A 211 -16.81 20.85 8.52
CA VAL A 211 -17.74 19.84 7.98
C VAL A 211 -18.13 18.92 9.12
N SER A 212 -19.42 18.74 9.35
CA SER A 212 -19.93 17.93 10.46
C SER A 212 -19.54 16.46 10.30
N PRO A 213 -19.00 15.81 11.36
CA PRO A 213 -18.85 14.36 11.40
C PRO A 213 -20.17 13.66 11.09
N SER A 214 -20.17 12.78 10.09
CA SER A 214 -21.39 12.17 9.56
C SER A 214 -21.26 10.67 9.36
N LEU A 215 -22.28 9.91 9.82
CA LEU A 215 -22.48 8.50 9.48
C LEU A 215 -23.51 8.40 8.36
N ILE A 216 -23.13 7.78 7.26
CA ILE A 216 -23.95 7.65 6.04
C ILE A 216 -24.17 6.17 5.74
N ARG A 217 -25.43 5.75 5.66
CA ARG A 217 -25.78 4.38 5.28
C ARG A 217 -25.60 4.21 3.77
N ILE A 218 -24.99 3.08 3.40
CA ILE A 218 -24.94 2.58 2.03
C ILE A 218 -25.50 1.17 1.98
N GLU A 219 -26.09 0.79 0.87
CA GLU A 219 -26.66 -0.54 0.66
C GLU A 219 -25.72 -1.44 -0.18
N SER A 220 -24.74 -0.85 -0.86
CA SER A 220 -23.78 -1.56 -1.70
C SER A 220 -22.45 -0.81 -1.80
N MET A 221 -21.37 -1.56 -1.96
CA MET A 221 -20.04 -1.01 -2.27
C MET A 221 -20.02 -0.22 -3.58
N ASP A 222 -20.98 -0.42 -4.48
CA ASP A 222 -21.06 0.28 -5.77
C ASP A 222 -21.45 1.76 -5.64
N GLU A 223 -21.99 2.16 -4.49
CA GLU A 223 -22.32 3.56 -4.19
C GLU A 223 -21.06 4.40 -3.94
N ILE A 224 -19.90 3.77 -3.62
CA ILE A 224 -18.66 4.47 -3.33
C ILE A 224 -17.64 4.21 -4.44
N ASN A 225 -17.34 5.24 -5.21
CA ASN A 225 -16.38 5.16 -6.33
C ASN A 225 -15.19 6.12 -6.19
N GLU A 226 -15.20 6.98 -5.16
CA GLU A 226 -14.11 7.90 -4.85
C GLU A 226 -13.92 8.05 -3.35
N GLU A 227 -12.74 8.51 -2.94
CA GLU A 227 -12.45 8.85 -1.55
C GLU A 227 -13.00 10.23 -1.21
N PHE A 228 -13.76 10.29 -0.10
CA PHE A 228 -14.18 11.54 0.54
C PHE A 228 -13.22 11.87 1.69
N PHE A 229 -12.24 12.72 1.42
CA PHE A 229 -11.17 13.06 2.36
C PHE A 229 -11.66 14.08 3.42
N GLY A 230 -12.50 13.60 4.34
CA GLY A 230 -13.18 14.39 5.34
C GLY A 230 -13.82 13.52 6.43
N PRO A 231 -14.55 14.13 7.39
CA PRO A 231 -15.14 13.43 8.53
C PRO A 231 -16.46 12.72 8.14
N ILE A 232 -16.39 11.85 7.15
CA ILE A 232 -17.53 11.08 6.62
C ILE A 232 -17.20 9.60 6.73
N LEU A 233 -18.07 8.85 7.40
CA LEU A 233 -17.99 7.41 7.51
C LEU A 233 -19.21 6.76 6.87
N HIS A 234 -18.97 5.89 5.89
CA HIS A 234 -20.03 5.07 5.28
C HIS A 234 -20.19 3.78 6.07
N VAL A 235 -21.43 3.38 6.29
CA VAL A 235 -21.78 2.17 7.03
C VAL A 235 -22.58 1.24 6.13
N LEU A 236 -22.06 0.01 5.97
CA LEU A 236 -22.70 -1.08 5.23
C LEU A 236 -22.98 -2.24 6.19
N SER A 237 -24.23 -2.69 6.26
CA SER A 237 -24.55 -3.94 6.94
C SER A 237 -24.28 -5.14 6.03
N TYR A 238 -23.74 -6.23 6.58
CA TYR A 238 -23.50 -7.46 5.84
C TYR A 238 -23.99 -8.70 6.61
N LYS A 239 -24.44 -9.71 5.87
CA LYS A 239 -24.72 -11.05 6.44
C LYS A 239 -23.42 -11.84 6.49
N ASN A 240 -23.27 -12.70 7.52
CA ASN A 240 -22.05 -13.48 7.70
C ASN A 240 -21.63 -14.23 6.42
N ASP A 241 -22.60 -14.81 5.71
CA ASP A 241 -22.33 -15.60 4.48
C ASP A 241 -21.96 -14.72 3.27
N ASP A 242 -22.23 -13.40 3.32
CA ASP A 242 -21.91 -12.44 2.26
C ASP A 242 -20.56 -11.75 2.46
N LEU A 243 -19.84 -12.01 3.56
CA LEU A 243 -18.60 -11.31 3.91
C LEU A 243 -17.54 -11.42 2.83
N GLU A 244 -17.28 -12.62 2.33
CA GLU A 244 -16.28 -12.84 1.30
C GLU A 244 -16.59 -12.05 0.02
N LYS A 245 -17.84 -12.07 -0.41
CA LYS A 245 -18.30 -11.31 -1.57
C LYS A 245 -18.14 -9.80 -1.35
N THR A 246 -18.42 -9.31 -0.13
CA THR A 246 -18.26 -7.90 0.22
C THR A 246 -16.79 -7.48 0.16
N ILE A 247 -15.87 -8.33 0.65
CA ILE A 247 -14.43 -8.09 0.55
C ILE A 247 -13.96 -8.09 -0.92
N ASP A 248 -14.47 -9.01 -1.75
CA ASP A 248 -14.13 -9.03 -3.17
C ASP A 248 -14.61 -7.78 -3.91
N GLN A 249 -15.80 -7.28 -3.56
CA GLN A 249 -16.30 -6.00 -4.08
C GLN A 249 -15.40 -4.83 -3.66
N LEU A 250 -14.94 -4.80 -2.41
CA LEU A 250 -13.97 -3.80 -1.94
C LEU A 250 -12.65 -3.89 -2.72
N ASN A 251 -12.08 -5.10 -2.84
CA ASN A 251 -10.85 -5.35 -3.59
C ASN A 251 -10.96 -4.90 -5.05
N SER A 252 -12.14 -5.08 -5.67
CA SER A 252 -12.39 -4.69 -7.07
C SER A 252 -12.34 -3.18 -7.31
N LYS A 253 -12.43 -2.35 -6.24
CA LYS A 253 -12.23 -0.90 -6.34
C LYS A 253 -10.77 -0.52 -6.63
N GLY A 254 -9.82 -1.44 -6.41
CA GLY A 254 -8.40 -1.29 -6.73
C GLY A 254 -7.59 -0.51 -5.69
N PHE A 255 -8.19 0.00 -4.63
CA PHE A 255 -7.49 0.63 -3.51
C PHE A 255 -7.01 -0.43 -2.50
N GLY A 256 -5.85 -0.17 -1.88
CA GLY A 256 -5.27 -1.10 -0.91
C GLY A 256 -4.31 -0.43 0.07
N LEU A 257 -4.78 0.53 0.90
CA LEU A 257 -3.91 1.18 1.87
C LEU A 257 -4.07 0.56 3.27
N THR A 258 -5.18 0.80 3.96
CA THR A 258 -5.40 0.26 5.30
C THR A 258 -6.72 -0.52 5.37
N PHE A 259 -6.74 -1.53 6.26
CA PHE A 259 -7.92 -2.34 6.54
C PHE A 259 -7.97 -2.73 8.02
N GLY A 260 -9.12 -2.57 8.66
CA GLY A 260 -9.37 -2.94 10.04
C GLY A 260 -10.18 -4.23 10.17
N ILE A 261 -9.91 -5.00 11.20
CA ILE A 261 -10.67 -6.21 11.54
C ILE A 261 -10.95 -6.19 13.04
N HIS A 262 -12.20 -6.23 13.44
CA HIS A 262 -12.61 -6.49 14.81
C HIS A 262 -13.35 -7.82 14.88
N SER A 263 -12.71 -8.81 15.46
CA SER A 263 -13.23 -10.16 15.67
C SER A 263 -12.47 -10.86 16.79
N ARG A 264 -13.12 -11.76 17.51
CA ARG A 264 -12.50 -12.65 18.50
C ARG A 264 -12.30 -14.07 17.97
N ILE A 265 -12.54 -14.28 16.67
CA ILE A 265 -12.38 -15.58 16.00
C ILE A 265 -11.11 -15.54 15.15
N GLU A 266 -10.02 -16.12 15.65
CA GLU A 266 -8.70 -16.14 15.02
C GLU A 266 -8.74 -16.64 13.57
N LYS A 267 -9.42 -17.76 13.32
CA LYS A 267 -9.58 -18.29 11.95
C LYS A 267 -10.20 -17.27 11.01
N LYS A 268 -11.26 -16.56 11.45
CA LYS A 268 -11.94 -15.53 10.63
C LYS A 268 -11.01 -14.35 10.34
N VAL A 269 -10.24 -13.92 11.35
CA VAL A 269 -9.21 -12.88 11.21
C VAL A 269 -8.17 -13.30 10.17
N LYS A 270 -7.67 -14.55 10.26
CA LYS A 270 -6.71 -15.11 9.29
C LYS A 270 -7.31 -15.11 7.88
N ASP A 271 -8.51 -15.67 7.69
CA ASP A 271 -9.17 -15.79 6.38
C ASP A 271 -9.40 -14.42 5.73
N ILE A 272 -9.86 -13.43 6.51
CA ILE A 272 -10.05 -12.04 6.04
C ILE A 272 -8.70 -11.41 5.66
N SER A 273 -7.67 -11.55 6.51
CA SER A 273 -6.33 -10.97 6.28
C SER A 273 -5.67 -11.50 5.02
N LEU A 274 -5.96 -12.74 4.65
CA LEU A 274 -5.49 -13.36 3.42
C LEU A 274 -6.18 -12.83 2.18
N ARG A 275 -7.50 -12.59 2.28
CA ARG A 275 -8.35 -12.23 1.15
C ARG A 275 -8.27 -10.75 0.79
N VAL A 276 -8.07 -9.88 1.79
CA VAL A 276 -8.08 -8.44 1.55
C VAL A 276 -6.80 -7.95 0.88
N ASN A 277 -6.96 -7.06 -0.11
CA ASN A 277 -5.86 -6.34 -0.75
C ASN A 277 -5.62 -5.02 0.00
N ALA A 278 -4.82 -5.08 1.06
CA ALA A 278 -4.42 -3.89 1.81
C ALA A 278 -2.97 -4.01 2.25
N GLY A 279 -2.23 -2.93 2.14
CA GLY A 279 -0.85 -2.89 2.56
C GLY A 279 -0.69 -2.96 4.09
N ASN A 280 -1.63 -2.39 4.85
CA ASN A 280 -1.59 -2.41 6.31
C ASN A 280 -2.91 -2.92 6.86
N ILE A 281 -2.86 -4.01 7.63
CA ILE A 281 -4.00 -4.63 8.31
C ILE A 281 -3.88 -4.39 9.81
N TYR A 282 -4.97 -3.98 10.42
CA TYR A 282 -5.07 -3.68 11.85
C TYR A 282 -6.14 -4.55 12.50
N ILE A 283 -5.74 -5.37 13.47
CA ILE A 283 -6.62 -6.33 14.13
C ILE A 283 -6.90 -5.85 15.55
N ASN A 284 -8.18 -5.71 15.87
CA ASN A 284 -8.71 -5.28 17.17
C ASN A 284 -8.14 -3.93 17.64
N ARG A 285 -7.90 -3.01 16.71
CA ARG A 285 -7.44 -1.66 16.96
C ARG A 285 -7.80 -0.71 15.82
N ASN A 286 -7.63 0.59 16.04
CA ASN A 286 -7.79 1.58 14.98
C ASN A 286 -6.66 1.49 13.93
N GLN A 287 -6.94 1.99 12.73
CA GLN A 287 -6.06 1.91 11.56
C GLN A 287 -5.28 3.19 11.24
N ILE A 288 -5.22 4.14 12.20
CA ILE A 288 -4.50 5.40 12.05
C ILE A 288 -3.22 5.41 12.91
N GLY A 289 -2.26 6.26 12.53
CA GLY A 289 -1.08 6.53 13.37
C GLY A 289 -0.02 5.43 13.31
N ALA A 290 0.30 4.93 12.11
CA ALA A 290 1.42 4.00 11.93
C ALA A 290 2.73 4.54 12.56
N VAL A 291 3.44 3.67 13.27
CA VAL A 291 4.67 4.01 14.01
C VAL A 291 5.88 3.59 13.19
N VAL A 292 6.81 4.53 12.99
CA VAL A 292 8.07 4.28 12.27
C VAL A 292 8.88 3.18 12.96
N GLY A 293 9.38 2.21 12.17
CA GLY A 293 10.15 1.07 12.68
C GLY A 293 9.29 -0.13 13.14
N SER A 294 8.06 0.12 13.60
CA SER A 294 7.12 -0.94 14.02
C SER A 294 6.12 -1.29 12.93
N GLN A 295 5.69 -0.29 12.17
CA GLN A 295 4.61 -0.44 11.19
C GLN A 295 5.00 0.23 9.88
N PRO A 296 5.84 -0.41 9.05
CA PRO A 296 6.11 0.07 7.70
C PRO A 296 4.81 0.37 6.96
N PHE A 297 4.70 1.56 6.37
CA PHE A 297 3.44 2.07 5.88
C PHE A 297 3.47 2.37 4.38
N GLY A 298 2.46 1.90 3.67
CA GLY A 298 2.30 2.14 2.23
C GLY A 298 1.20 1.27 1.65
N GLY A 299 0.59 1.76 0.56
CA GLY A 299 -0.50 1.11 -0.15
C GLY A 299 -0.05 0.30 -1.36
N GLU A 300 -1.01 -0.37 -1.99
CA GLU A 300 -0.86 -1.06 -3.26
C GLU A 300 -1.99 -0.67 -4.23
N GLY A 301 -1.85 -1.02 -5.50
CA GLY A 301 -2.82 -0.69 -6.53
C GLY A 301 -3.00 0.81 -6.72
N LEU A 302 -4.23 1.29 -6.57
CA LEU A 302 -4.54 2.73 -6.65
C LEU A 302 -4.05 3.52 -5.43
N SER A 303 -3.60 2.86 -4.37
CA SER A 303 -3.16 3.51 -3.12
C SER A 303 -1.67 3.72 -3.00
N GLY A 304 -0.85 3.09 -3.84
CA GLY A 304 0.60 3.29 -3.80
C GLY A 304 1.36 2.40 -4.75
N THR A 305 2.60 2.81 -5.04
CA THR A 305 3.53 2.05 -5.89
C THR A 305 4.42 1.11 -5.08
N GLY A 306 4.56 1.35 -3.75
CA GLY A 306 5.62 0.80 -2.93
C GLY A 306 7.00 1.40 -3.25
N PRO A 307 8.05 0.94 -2.55
CA PRO A 307 8.01 0.11 -1.36
C PRO A 307 7.46 0.85 -0.14
N LYS A 308 7.13 0.12 0.93
CA LYS A 308 6.60 0.74 2.16
C LYS A 308 7.61 1.68 2.81
N ALA A 309 7.16 2.86 3.19
CA ALA A 309 7.96 3.80 3.98
C ALA A 309 8.35 3.17 5.33
N GLY A 310 9.63 3.22 5.65
CA GLY A 310 10.19 2.62 6.88
C GLY A 310 10.28 1.09 6.86
N GLY A 311 10.02 0.44 5.74
CA GLY A 311 10.21 -0.99 5.55
C GLY A 311 11.62 -1.36 5.05
N PRO A 312 11.97 -2.66 5.01
CA PRO A 312 13.31 -3.12 4.60
C PRO A 312 13.63 -2.79 3.14
N ASN A 313 12.62 -2.71 2.28
CA ASN A 313 12.80 -2.34 0.87
C ASN A 313 12.70 -0.82 0.62
N SER A 314 12.45 -0.01 1.65
CA SER A 314 12.18 1.43 1.51
C SER A 314 13.29 2.16 0.73
N LEU A 315 14.56 1.91 1.04
CA LEU A 315 15.69 2.60 0.40
C LEU A 315 15.94 2.15 -1.04
N HIS A 316 15.49 0.95 -1.44
CA HIS A 316 15.58 0.49 -2.84
C HIS A 316 14.83 1.40 -3.80
N GLY A 317 13.69 1.95 -3.37
CA GLY A 317 12.92 2.91 -4.15
C GLY A 317 13.65 4.23 -4.42
N TYR A 318 14.63 4.59 -3.58
CA TYR A 318 15.43 5.83 -3.69
C TYR A 318 16.80 5.60 -4.32
N SER A 319 17.15 4.38 -4.75
CA SER A 319 18.44 4.04 -5.31
C SER A 319 18.31 3.58 -6.76
N GLN A 320 19.35 3.83 -7.55
CA GLN A 320 19.57 3.21 -8.85
C GLN A 320 20.72 2.22 -8.70
N ASN A 321 20.55 0.98 -9.18
CA ASN A 321 21.62 -0.03 -9.24
C ASN A 321 22.32 -0.28 -7.89
N MET A 322 21.56 -0.63 -6.85
CA MET A 322 22.21 -1.15 -5.64
C MET A 322 22.97 -2.43 -5.97
N LEU A 323 24.29 -2.38 -5.81
CA LEU A 323 25.12 -3.57 -5.78
C LEU A 323 24.72 -4.35 -4.53
N CYS A 324 23.94 -5.42 -4.71
CA CYS A 324 23.38 -6.24 -3.62
C CYS A 324 24.42 -6.95 -2.74
N SER A 325 25.71 -6.84 -3.04
CA SER A 325 26.78 -7.61 -2.38
C SER A 325 27.10 -7.17 -0.94
N GLU A 326 26.70 -5.99 -0.48
CA GLU A 326 27.10 -5.48 0.85
C GLU A 326 25.99 -5.44 1.90
N ILE A 327 24.71 -5.56 1.52
CA ILE A 327 23.57 -5.55 2.48
C ILE A 327 23.35 -6.92 3.13
N SER A 328 23.87 -8.00 2.55
CA SER A 328 23.70 -9.37 3.04
C SER A 328 24.34 -9.65 4.41
N ASN A 329 25.13 -8.74 4.98
CA ASN A 329 25.82 -8.92 6.25
C ASN A 329 25.14 -8.28 7.47
N GLN A 330 24.03 -7.56 7.33
CA GLN A 330 23.20 -7.29 8.49
C GLN A 330 22.40 -8.55 8.81
N LYS A 331 22.79 -9.26 9.85
CA LYS A 331 21.95 -10.27 10.49
C LYS A 331 20.63 -9.58 10.90
N ILE A 332 19.65 -9.65 10.01
CA ILE A 332 18.28 -9.51 10.44
C ILE A 332 18.07 -10.71 11.36
N LEU A 333 17.86 -10.46 12.64
CA LEU A 333 17.48 -11.51 13.59
C LEU A 333 16.10 -12.00 13.14
N PHE A 334 16.12 -13.07 12.36
CA PHE A 334 14.90 -13.82 12.07
C PHE A 334 14.51 -14.48 13.40
N SER A 335 13.38 -14.11 13.97
CA SER A 335 12.75 -14.91 15.02
C SER A 335 12.35 -16.24 14.39
N ASP A 336 12.54 -17.32 15.16
CA ASP A 336 12.13 -18.65 14.74
C ASP A 336 10.70 -18.59 14.20
N ALA A 337 10.53 -18.97 12.93
CA ALA A 337 9.25 -18.94 12.26
C ALA A 337 8.26 -19.84 13.01
N HIS A 338 7.15 -19.28 13.46
CA HIS A 338 6.03 -20.09 13.91
C HIS A 338 5.53 -20.92 12.71
N GLU A 339 5.50 -22.23 12.87
CA GLU A 339 5.11 -23.22 11.84
C GLU A 339 3.73 -22.96 11.21
N ASP A 340 2.85 -22.20 11.88
CA ASP A 340 1.48 -21.93 11.45
C ASP A 340 1.33 -20.91 10.30
N PHE A 341 2.38 -20.17 9.92
CA PHE A 341 2.34 -19.15 8.87
C PHE A 341 3.07 -19.53 7.57
N GLN A 342 3.66 -20.71 7.50
CA GLN A 342 4.37 -21.19 6.31
C GLN A 342 3.48 -21.43 5.07
N GLU A 343 2.15 -21.42 5.21
CA GLU A 343 1.22 -21.65 4.09
C GLU A 343 1.01 -20.44 3.16
N LEU A 344 1.51 -19.25 3.47
CA LEU A 344 1.12 -18.00 2.81
C LEU A 344 2.01 -17.55 1.67
N LEU A 345 3.27 -17.85 1.74
CA LEU A 345 4.22 -17.80 0.64
C LEU A 345 4.73 -19.21 0.40
N VAL A 346 3.85 -20.09 -0.02
CA VAL A 346 4.32 -21.29 -0.69
C VAL A 346 4.74 -20.82 -2.07
N PRO A 347 6.06 -20.68 -2.35
CA PRO A 347 6.48 -20.71 -3.72
C PRO A 347 5.79 -21.95 -4.29
N THR A 348 5.21 -21.86 -5.47
CA THR A 348 4.56 -22.97 -6.13
C THR A 348 5.48 -24.20 -6.21
N LEU A 349 6.73 -24.02 -5.83
CA LEU A 349 7.78 -25.01 -5.76
C LEU A 349 8.81 -24.61 -4.69
N GLN A 350 9.11 -25.53 -3.76
CA GLN A 350 10.14 -25.31 -2.74
C GLN A 350 11.52 -25.38 -3.38
N LEU A 351 12.29 -24.29 -3.30
CA LEU A 351 13.61 -24.20 -3.90
C LEU A 351 14.64 -24.99 -3.07
N SER A 352 14.85 -26.27 -3.43
CA SER A 352 15.89 -27.11 -2.82
C SER A 352 17.21 -26.99 -3.58
N ASN A 353 18.32 -27.36 -2.92
CA ASN A 353 19.63 -27.46 -3.57
C ASN A 353 19.65 -28.47 -4.73
N GLU A 354 18.87 -29.57 -4.62
CA GLU A 354 18.75 -30.57 -5.67
C GLU A 354 18.06 -29.97 -6.91
N LEU A 355 16.97 -29.24 -6.71
CA LEU A 355 16.26 -28.56 -7.79
C LEU A 355 17.14 -27.51 -8.47
N LEU A 356 17.90 -26.72 -7.70
CA LEU A 356 18.85 -25.76 -8.26
C LEU A 356 19.92 -26.43 -9.14
N LEU A 357 20.47 -27.57 -8.72
CA LEU A 357 21.44 -28.33 -9.51
C LEU A 357 20.80 -28.87 -10.79
N GLU A 358 19.59 -29.40 -10.72
CA GLU A 358 18.85 -29.85 -11.90
C GLU A 358 18.59 -28.69 -12.88
N MET A 359 18.13 -27.55 -12.38
CA MET A 359 17.91 -26.35 -13.21
C MET A 359 19.18 -25.86 -13.87
N LYS A 360 20.31 -25.79 -13.14
CA LYS A 360 21.62 -25.43 -13.68
C LYS A 360 22.03 -26.36 -14.83
N SER A 361 21.73 -27.66 -14.72
CA SER A 361 22.08 -28.64 -15.75
C SER A 361 21.24 -28.54 -17.03
N LYS A 362 19.97 -28.12 -16.90
CA LYS A 362 19.01 -28.05 -18.02
C LYS A 362 18.90 -26.66 -18.65
N LEU A 363 19.01 -25.59 -17.86
CA LEU A 363 18.93 -24.20 -18.31
C LEU A 363 20.36 -23.63 -18.57
N THR A 364 21.07 -24.26 -19.46
CA THR A 364 22.50 -23.96 -19.77
C THR A 364 22.72 -22.56 -20.36
N ASN A 365 21.67 -21.92 -20.86
CA ASN A 365 21.73 -20.54 -21.37
C ASN A 365 21.71 -19.48 -20.26
N ILE A 366 21.50 -19.88 -19.00
CA ILE A 366 21.50 -18.98 -17.83
C ILE A 366 22.84 -19.08 -17.12
N GLU A 367 23.45 -17.94 -16.82
CA GLU A 367 24.71 -17.86 -16.08
C GLU A 367 24.57 -18.38 -14.64
N GLU A 368 25.62 -19.00 -14.13
CA GLU A 368 25.62 -19.65 -12.81
C GLU A 368 25.31 -18.66 -11.66
N GLY A 369 25.81 -17.44 -11.75
CA GLY A 369 25.57 -16.39 -10.75
C GLY A 369 24.09 -16.03 -10.55
N PHE A 370 23.25 -16.24 -11.57
CA PHE A 370 21.81 -16.03 -11.44
C PHE A 370 21.16 -17.01 -10.44
N PHE A 371 21.57 -18.26 -10.41
CA PHE A 371 20.99 -19.26 -9.52
C PHE A 371 21.36 -19.01 -8.05
N GLU A 372 22.54 -18.47 -7.78
CA GLU A 372 22.92 -18.02 -6.45
C GLU A 372 22.07 -16.82 -6.01
N PHE A 373 21.96 -15.83 -6.89
CA PHE A 373 21.07 -14.68 -6.66
C PHE A 373 19.62 -15.12 -6.42
N LEU A 374 19.07 -16.02 -7.25
CA LEU A 374 17.72 -16.55 -7.11
C LEU A 374 17.50 -17.19 -5.74
N TYR A 375 18.45 -18.00 -5.27
CA TYR A 375 18.35 -18.65 -3.96
C TYR A 375 18.27 -17.63 -2.82
N GLN A 376 19.11 -16.60 -2.84
CA GLN A 376 19.12 -15.55 -1.84
C GLN A 376 17.82 -14.73 -1.85
N GLU A 377 17.31 -14.38 -3.02
CA GLU A 377 16.07 -13.61 -3.14
C GLU A 377 14.84 -14.42 -2.69
N VAL A 378 14.75 -15.69 -3.04
CA VAL A 378 13.67 -16.56 -2.58
C VAL A 378 13.71 -16.71 -1.06
N LEU A 379 14.89 -16.92 -0.48
CA LEU A 379 15.07 -17.04 0.96
C LEU A 379 14.65 -15.74 1.69
N LYS A 380 15.05 -14.59 1.15
CA LYS A 380 14.73 -13.26 1.70
C LYS A 380 13.23 -13.01 1.88
N TYR A 381 12.42 -13.50 0.94
CA TYR A 381 10.96 -13.26 0.91
C TYR A 381 10.12 -14.47 1.32
N SER A 382 10.75 -15.56 1.80
CA SER A 382 10.03 -16.78 2.20
C SER A 382 9.45 -16.74 3.61
N PHE A 383 9.84 -15.75 4.43
CA PHE A 383 9.45 -15.70 5.84
C PHE A 383 8.85 -14.35 6.21
N ASP A 384 7.84 -14.39 7.07
CA ASP A 384 7.33 -13.20 7.74
C ASP A 384 8.38 -12.63 8.70
N ILE A 385 8.47 -11.31 8.77
CA ILE A 385 9.42 -10.61 9.65
C ILE A 385 8.65 -10.05 10.84
N SER A 386 9.01 -10.49 12.05
CA SER A 386 8.52 -9.87 13.29
C SER A 386 9.16 -8.49 13.47
N LEU A 387 8.32 -7.48 13.64
CA LEU A 387 8.74 -6.10 13.84
C LEU A 387 8.58 -5.71 15.32
N PRO A 388 9.37 -4.75 15.83
CA PRO A 388 9.25 -4.29 17.21
C PRO A 388 7.87 -3.66 17.45
N GLY A 389 7.40 -3.73 18.70
CA GLY A 389 6.15 -3.11 19.12
C GLY A 389 6.10 -2.91 20.64
N PRO A 390 5.15 -2.13 21.15
CA PRO A 390 4.90 -2.04 22.58
C PRO A 390 4.31 -3.36 23.12
N THR A 391 4.40 -3.57 24.43
CA THR A 391 3.75 -4.70 25.09
C THR A 391 2.25 -4.73 24.76
N GLY A 392 1.75 -5.88 24.34
CA GLY A 392 0.35 -6.05 23.93
C GLY A 392 0.08 -5.73 22.46
N GLU A 393 1.11 -5.50 21.65
CA GLU A 393 1.00 -5.33 20.20
C GLU A 393 1.92 -6.29 19.47
N SER A 394 1.40 -6.99 18.47
CA SER A 394 2.17 -7.81 17.53
C SER A 394 2.22 -7.12 16.18
N ASN A 395 3.42 -6.99 15.62
CA ASN A 395 3.65 -6.42 14.29
C ASN A 395 4.38 -7.43 13.43
N GLN A 396 3.83 -7.76 12.26
CA GLN A 396 4.42 -8.67 11.30
C GLN A 396 4.46 -8.04 9.92
N LEU A 397 5.61 -8.12 9.26
CA LEU A 397 5.74 -7.80 7.84
C LEU A 397 5.71 -9.09 7.04
N ARG A 398 4.73 -9.21 6.18
CA ARG A 398 4.51 -10.34 5.27
C ARG A 398 4.84 -9.94 3.85
N PHE A 399 5.30 -10.92 3.09
CA PHE A 399 5.53 -10.76 1.66
C PHE A 399 4.51 -11.60 0.88
N LYS A 400 3.88 -11.00 -0.11
CA LYS A 400 2.92 -11.67 -1.00
C LYS A 400 3.37 -11.49 -2.45
N PRO A 401 3.07 -12.43 -3.36
CA PRO A 401 3.36 -12.23 -4.77
C PRO A 401 2.62 -10.98 -5.31
N LYS A 402 3.24 -10.30 -6.26
CA LYS A 402 2.62 -9.15 -6.95
C LYS A 402 1.36 -9.55 -7.69
N GLY A 403 1.31 -10.77 -8.21
CA GLY A 403 0.21 -11.34 -8.97
C GLY A 403 0.70 -11.89 -10.31
N THR A 404 0.12 -11.45 -11.42
CA THR A 404 0.55 -11.86 -12.76
C THR A 404 1.60 -10.90 -13.30
N VAL A 405 2.72 -11.42 -13.81
CA VAL A 405 3.83 -10.66 -14.37
C VAL A 405 3.91 -10.92 -15.89
N LEU A 406 3.91 -9.84 -16.67
CA LEU A 406 4.15 -9.91 -18.11
C LEU A 406 5.67 -9.88 -18.38
N CYS A 407 6.25 -11.02 -18.79
CA CYS A 407 7.68 -11.18 -19.06
C CYS A 407 7.96 -11.03 -20.56
N LEU A 408 8.79 -10.05 -20.94
CA LEU A 408 8.98 -9.63 -22.33
C LEU A 408 10.40 -9.87 -22.89
N GLY A 409 11.37 -10.29 -22.09
CA GLY A 409 12.77 -10.49 -22.51
C GLY A 409 13.57 -9.19 -22.50
N PRO A 410 14.33 -8.79 -23.54
CA PRO A 410 14.19 -9.11 -24.98
C PRO A 410 14.93 -10.34 -25.50
N ARG A 411 15.93 -10.88 -24.78
CA ARG A 411 16.65 -12.08 -25.20
C ARG A 411 16.09 -13.34 -24.52
N PRO A 412 16.25 -14.52 -25.12
CA PRO A 412 15.74 -15.78 -24.54
C PRO A 412 16.27 -16.07 -23.12
N ASP A 413 17.55 -15.81 -22.86
CA ASP A 413 18.17 -15.98 -21.53
C ASP A 413 17.59 -15.00 -20.51
N GLU A 414 17.38 -13.76 -20.90
CA GLU A 414 16.76 -12.73 -20.06
C GLU A 414 15.28 -13.07 -19.77
N LEU A 415 14.54 -13.52 -20.77
CA LEU A 415 13.16 -13.96 -20.61
C LEU A 415 13.06 -15.12 -19.61
N LEU A 416 13.94 -16.12 -19.71
CA LEU A 416 13.97 -17.23 -18.76
C LEU A 416 14.29 -16.78 -17.34
N LYS A 417 15.25 -15.87 -17.14
CA LYS A 417 15.55 -15.29 -15.81
C LYS A 417 14.32 -14.58 -15.23
N GLN A 418 13.61 -13.78 -16.04
CA GLN A 418 12.39 -13.09 -15.63
C GLN A 418 11.30 -14.07 -15.18
N ILE A 419 11.06 -15.11 -15.98
CA ILE A 419 10.05 -16.14 -15.70
C ILE A 419 10.39 -16.91 -14.43
N VAL A 420 11.61 -17.42 -14.31
CA VAL A 420 12.06 -18.23 -13.18
C VAL A 420 11.99 -17.44 -11.88
N LEU A 421 12.51 -16.21 -11.88
CA LEU A 421 12.46 -15.34 -10.69
C LEU A 421 11.01 -15.02 -10.29
N SER A 422 10.15 -14.68 -11.25
CA SER A 422 8.73 -14.39 -10.98
C SER A 422 8.01 -15.59 -10.38
N LEU A 423 8.21 -16.79 -10.94
CA LEU A 423 7.55 -18.02 -10.48
C LEU A 423 8.01 -18.42 -9.07
N PHE A 424 9.30 -18.32 -8.76
CA PHE A 424 9.80 -18.65 -7.42
C PHE A 424 9.38 -17.63 -6.35
N LEU A 425 9.11 -16.38 -6.75
CA LEU A 425 8.50 -15.39 -5.86
C LEU A 425 6.95 -15.50 -5.82
N GLY A 426 6.39 -16.63 -6.29
CA GLY A 426 4.97 -16.96 -6.18
C GLY A 426 4.05 -16.30 -7.22
N ASN A 427 4.59 -15.58 -8.20
CA ASN A 427 3.79 -14.93 -9.24
C ASN A 427 3.39 -15.92 -10.34
N SER A 428 2.28 -15.60 -11.04
CA SER A 428 1.99 -16.17 -12.35
C SER A 428 2.67 -15.34 -13.44
N VAL A 429 2.95 -15.94 -14.60
CA VAL A 429 3.60 -15.25 -15.70
C VAL A 429 2.81 -15.34 -17.00
N ILE A 430 2.84 -14.25 -17.78
CA ILE A 430 2.43 -14.22 -19.18
C ILE A 430 3.70 -14.02 -20.01
N CYS A 431 4.01 -14.92 -20.95
CA CYS A 431 5.27 -14.87 -21.68
C CYS A 431 5.19 -15.55 -23.05
N GLN A 432 6.03 -15.10 -23.98
CA GLN A 432 6.27 -15.79 -25.26
C GLN A 432 7.54 -16.63 -25.12
N ILE A 433 7.38 -17.90 -24.74
CA ILE A 433 8.49 -18.82 -24.48
C ILE A 433 8.47 -20.00 -25.46
N SER A 434 9.62 -20.60 -25.79
CA SER A 434 9.72 -21.80 -26.60
C SER A 434 8.96 -22.98 -25.97
N LYS A 435 8.57 -23.97 -26.78
CA LYS A 435 7.94 -25.15 -26.23
C LYS A 435 8.89 -25.96 -25.37
N GLU A 436 10.16 -26.03 -25.75
CA GLU A 436 11.21 -26.74 -25.04
C GLU A 436 11.45 -26.17 -23.64
N ASP A 437 11.61 -24.83 -23.55
CA ASP A 437 11.78 -24.16 -22.27
C ASP A 437 10.53 -24.29 -21.39
N TYR A 438 9.33 -24.18 -22.00
CA TYR A 438 8.07 -24.40 -21.27
C TYR A 438 7.99 -25.81 -20.68
N ASP A 439 8.29 -26.85 -21.50
CA ASP A 439 8.26 -28.24 -21.04
C ASP A 439 9.32 -28.47 -19.94
N SER A 440 10.47 -27.80 -20.02
CA SER A 440 11.50 -27.81 -18.99
C SER A 440 10.99 -27.22 -17.67
N LEU A 441 10.34 -26.06 -17.69
CA LEU A 441 9.76 -25.44 -16.50
C LEU A 441 8.71 -26.36 -15.85
N ILE A 442 7.85 -26.99 -16.64
CA ILE A 442 6.87 -27.97 -16.12
C ILE A 442 7.58 -29.19 -15.50
N SER A 443 8.69 -29.65 -16.10
CA SER A 443 9.46 -30.78 -15.57
C SER A 443 10.11 -30.49 -14.21
N PHE A 444 10.40 -29.23 -13.90
CA PHE A 444 10.87 -28.77 -12.57
C PHE A 444 9.78 -28.73 -11.51
N GLY A 445 8.50 -28.91 -11.89
CA GLY A 445 7.36 -28.93 -10.97
C GLY A 445 6.54 -27.64 -10.94
N PHE A 446 6.82 -26.64 -11.78
CA PHE A 446 5.95 -25.47 -11.86
C PHE A 446 4.58 -25.83 -12.43
N LYS A 447 3.53 -25.25 -11.85
CA LYS A 447 2.16 -25.52 -12.26
C LYS A 447 1.84 -24.85 -13.60
N LYS A 448 1.17 -25.59 -14.49
CA LYS A 448 0.75 -25.09 -15.81
C LYS A 448 -0.13 -23.85 -15.72
N GLU A 449 -0.96 -23.76 -14.69
CA GLU A 449 -1.86 -22.64 -14.43
C GLU A 449 -1.14 -21.33 -14.15
N ASN A 450 0.12 -21.40 -13.70
CA ASN A 450 0.93 -20.22 -13.40
C ASN A 450 1.75 -19.73 -14.62
N ILE A 451 1.71 -20.41 -15.77
CA ILE A 451 2.49 -20.06 -16.96
C ILE A 451 1.55 -19.92 -18.18
N HIS A 452 1.17 -18.69 -18.46
CA HIS A 452 0.32 -18.37 -19.62
C HIS A 452 1.19 -18.11 -20.85
N ARG A 453 1.38 -19.16 -21.66
CA ARG A 453 2.20 -19.09 -22.85
C ARG A 453 1.46 -18.40 -23.99
N LEU A 454 2.06 -17.36 -24.57
CA LEU A 454 1.60 -16.69 -25.78
C LEU A 454 2.15 -17.43 -27.02
N ASN A 455 1.34 -17.56 -28.06
CA ASN A 455 1.77 -18.09 -29.37
C ASN A 455 2.53 -17.04 -30.18
N ASP A 456 2.10 -15.79 -30.06
CA ASP A 456 2.64 -14.64 -30.78
C ASP A 456 3.13 -13.56 -29.80
N SER A 457 3.83 -12.55 -30.30
CA SER A 457 4.22 -11.36 -29.52
C SER A 457 2.98 -10.70 -28.87
N PRO A 458 3.14 -10.12 -27.66
CA PRO A 458 2.03 -9.50 -26.95
C PRO A 458 1.29 -8.48 -27.83
N SER A 459 -0.01 -8.67 -27.95
CA SER A 459 -0.86 -7.76 -28.70
C SER A 459 -1.01 -6.42 -27.96
N PHE A 460 -1.33 -5.35 -28.69
CA PHE A 460 -1.64 -4.06 -28.10
C PHE A 460 -2.79 -4.15 -27.08
N SER A 461 -3.81 -4.95 -27.39
CA SER A 461 -4.93 -5.20 -26.47
C SER A 461 -4.51 -5.89 -25.17
N LEU A 462 -3.49 -6.76 -25.20
CA LEU A 462 -2.93 -7.34 -23.97
C LEU A 462 -2.22 -6.29 -23.13
N LEU A 463 -1.42 -5.40 -23.75
CA LEU A 463 -0.72 -4.33 -23.03
C LEU A 463 -1.68 -3.34 -22.36
N GLU A 464 -2.84 -3.10 -22.96
CA GLU A 464 -3.89 -2.25 -22.39
C GLU A 464 -4.76 -2.97 -21.35
N SER A 465 -4.69 -4.29 -21.27
CA SER A 465 -5.54 -5.09 -20.38
C SER A 465 -5.14 -4.98 -18.91
N ASN A 466 -6.05 -5.35 -18.02
CA ASN A 466 -5.80 -5.49 -16.59
C ASN A 466 -5.38 -6.92 -16.18
N SER A 467 -4.89 -7.73 -17.12
CA SER A 467 -4.57 -9.15 -16.88
C SER A 467 -3.21 -9.37 -16.20
N TYR A 468 -2.42 -8.32 -15.96
CA TYR A 468 -1.13 -8.41 -15.29
C TYR A 468 -0.92 -7.24 -14.30
N ASN A 469 -0.03 -7.42 -13.32
CA ASN A 469 0.22 -6.48 -12.22
C ASN A 469 1.62 -5.84 -12.26
N ALA A 470 2.51 -6.39 -13.07
CA ALA A 470 3.85 -5.86 -13.34
C ALA A 470 4.31 -6.25 -14.74
N VAL A 471 5.25 -5.51 -15.28
CA VAL A 471 5.95 -5.85 -16.52
C VAL A 471 7.42 -6.04 -16.22
N PHE A 472 8.01 -7.13 -16.74
CA PHE A 472 9.42 -7.42 -16.60
C PHE A 472 10.08 -7.33 -17.99
N TYR A 473 10.88 -6.28 -18.20
CA TYR A 473 11.45 -5.98 -19.50
C TYR A 473 12.80 -5.26 -19.40
N PHE A 474 13.85 -5.84 -19.94
CA PHE A 474 15.23 -5.28 -19.91
C PHE A 474 15.56 -4.38 -21.09
N GLY A 475 14.64 -4.15 -22.01
CA GLY A 475 14.85 -3.31 -23.17
C GLY A 475 14.39 -1.86 -22.94
N ASN A 476 14.33 -1.10 -24.05
CA ASN A 476 13.83 0.27 -24.03
C ASN A 476 12.31 0.32 -23.76
N SER A 477 11.94 0.65 -22.55
CA SER A 477 10.55 0.64 -22.06
C SER A 477 9.70 1.86 -22.46
N SER A 478 10.21 2.76 -23.28
CA SER A 478 9.60 4.07 -23.55
C SER A 478 8.17 4.04 -24.05
N SER A 479 7.93 3.28 -25.12
CA SER A 479 6.58 3.14 -25.69
C SER A 479 5.67 2.31 -24.79
N LEU A 480 6.25 1.35 -24.08
CA LEU A 480 5.55 0.51 -23.12
C LEU A 480 5.03 1.31 -21.93
N GLN A 481 5.84 2.21 -21.38
CA GLN A 481 5.43 3.11 -20.29
C GLN A 481 4.25 4.00 -20.69
N GLU A 482 4.27 4.55 -21.90
CA GLU A 482 3.20 5.41 -22.41
C GLU A 482 1.88 4.64 -22.56
N ILE A 483 1.93 3.45 -23.17
CA ILE A 483 0.75 2.59 -23.34
C ILE A 483 0.14 2.25 -21.99
N ILE A 484 0.95 1.78 -21.04
CA ILE A 484 0.48 1.37 -19.71
C ILE A 484 -0.12 2.54 -18.96
N LEU A 485 0.55 3.72 -18.97
CA LEU A 485 0.08 4.89 -18.23
C LEU A 485 -1.25 5.42 -18.75
N THR A 486 -1.48 5.36 -20.07
CA THR A 486 -2.70 5.87 -20.70
C THR A 486 -3.88 4.92 -20.57
N SER A 487 -3.63 3.60 -20.60
CA SER A 487 -4.67 2.58 -20.60
C SER A 487 -5.11 2.12 -19.20
N ARG A 488 -4.29 2.30 -18.17
CA ARG A 488 -4.56 1.74 -16.83
C ARG A 488 -4.86 2.78 -15.78
N ARG A 489 -5.67 2.41 -14.78
CA ARG A 489 -5.97 3.26 -13.62
C ARG A 489 -4.80 3.29 -12.63
N GLU A 490 -4.07 2.20 -12.49
CA GLU A 490 -2.98 2.00 -11.54
C GLU A 490 -1.63 2.37 -12.16
N LEU A 491 -0.67 2.75 -11.31
CA LEU A 491 0.73 2.84 -11.67
C LEU A 491 1.39 1.49 -11.39
N ILE A 492 1.60 0.68 -12.41
CA ILE A 492 2.27 -0.61 -12.27
C ILE A 492 3.76 -0.49 -12.56
N PRO A 493 4.62 -1.30 -11.91
CA PRO A 493 6.05 -1.29 -12.15
C PRO A 493 6.41 -1.87 -13.52
N ILE A 494 7.42 -1.28 -14.15
CA ILE A 494 8.15 -1.87 -15.26
C ILE A 494 9.54 -2.17 -14.74
N ILE A 495 9.80 -3.44 -14.47
CA ILE A 495 11.02 -3.95 -13.84
C ILE A 495 12.09 -4.07 -14.92
N SER A 496 13.19 -3.38 -14.76
CA SER A 496 14.25 -3.29 -15.75
C SER A 496 15.49 -4.15 -15.43
N SER A 497 15.53 -4.74 -14.23
CA SER A 497 16.64 -5.55 -13.76
C SER A 497 16.17 -6.66 -12.82
N ILE A 498 16.87 -7.81 -12.80
CA ILE A 498 16.63 -8.87 -11.80
C ILE A 498 16.87 -8.35 -10.36
N TYR A 499 17.71 -7.34 -10.19
CA TYR A 499 17.99 -6.73 -8.88
C TYR A 499 16.86 -5.86 -8.34
N GLU A 500 15.80 -5.66 -9.10
CA GLU A 500 14.55 -5.02 -8.68
C GLU A 500 13.48 -6.05 -8.29
N SER A 501 13.88 -7.23 -7.82
CA SER A 501 13.01 -8.34 -7.38
C SER A 501 11.96 -7.94 -6.35
N TRP A 502 12.24 -6.92 -5.52
CA TRP A 502 11.31 -6.36 -4.56
C TRP A 502 10.03 -5.78 -5.24
N GLU A 503 10.07 -5.45 -6.52
CA GLU A 503 8.90 -5.04 -7.29
C GLU A 503 8.00 -6.22 -7.73
N LEU A 504 8.48 -7.46 -7.60
CA LEU A 504 7.72 -8.69 -7.85
C LEU A 504 6.91 -9.15 -6.62
N ILE A 505 7.06 -8.46 -5.50
CA ILE A 505 6.36 -8.77 -4.25
C ILE A 505 5.54 -7.57 -3.76
N LYS A 506 4.59 -7.86 -2.89
CA LYS A 506 3.83 -6.90 -2.10
C LYS A 506 4.22 -7.05 -0.64
N GLU A 507 4.48 -5.93 0.01
CA GLU A 507 4.69 -5.87 1.45
C GLU A 507 3.34 -5.66 2.15
N GLN A 508 2.99 -6.52 3.10
CA GLN A 508 1.79 -6.38 3.92
C GLN A 508 2.19 -6.36 5.40
N VAL A 509 1.83 -5.30 6.10
CA VAL A 509 2.03 -5.22 7.56
C VAL A 509 0.74 -5.60 8.26
N VAL A 510 0.82 -6.53 9.20
CA VAL A 510 -0.29 -6.92 10.08
C VAL A 510 0.06 -6.51 11.50
N THR A 511 -0.77 -5.64 12.05
CA THR A 511 -0.64 -5.14 13.43
C THR A 511 -1.84 -5.60 14.24
N GLU A 512 -1.61 -6.31 15.32
CA GLU A 512 -2.65 -6.85 16.19
C GLU A 512 -2.51 -6.31 17.61
N ASP A 513 -3.64 -5.84 18.18
CA ASP A 513 -3.75 -5.61 19.61
C ASP A 513 -4.03 -6.95 20.31
N THR A 514 -3.00 -7.54 20.88
CA THR A 514 -3.09 -8.85 21.55
C THR A 514 -3.74 -8.75 22.93
N THR A 515 -3.93 -7.55 23.48
CA THR A 515 -4.62 -7.34 24.76
C THR A 515 -6.14 -7.47 24.60
N ALA A 516 -6.68 -7.18 23.42
CA ALA A 516 -8.11 -7.22 23.12
C ALA A 516 -8.67 -8.65 23.03
N SER A 517 -7.84 -9.65 22.75
CA SER A 517 -8.29 -11.03 22.53
C SER A 517 -8.54 -11.84 23.82
N GLY A 518 -8.45 -11.23 24.98
CA GLY A 518 -8.85 -11.86 26.24
C GLY A 518 -8.04 -13.09 26.63
N GLY A 519 -6.73 -13.00 26.53
CA GLY A 519 -5.79 -14.05 26.90
C GLY A 519 -5.22 -14.78 25.69
N ASN A 520 -4.24 -14.18 25.05
CA ASN A 520 -3.40 -14.89 24.09
C ASN A 520 -2.53 -15.90 24.87
N ALA A 521 -2.81 -17.19 24.71
CA ALA A 521 -2.05 -18.26 25.35
C ALA A 521 -0.54 -18.19 25.03
N ASN A 522 -0.17 -17.61 23.90
CA ASN A 522 1.24 -17.40 23.52
C ASN A 522 1.95 -16.34 24.38
N LEU A 523 1.22 -15.38 24.97
CA LEU A 523 1.80 -14.42 25.93
C LEU A 523 2.03 -15.03 27.31
N LEU A 524 1.33 -16.14 27.64
CA LEU A 524 1.52 -16.88 28.89
C LEU A 524 2.65 -17.91 28.78
N ALA A 525 3.14 -18.17 27.58
CA ALA A 525 4.25 -19.11 27.33
C ALA A 525 5.64 -18.44 27.31
N LEU A 526 5.70 -17.12 27.47
CA LEU A 526 6.92 -16.33 27.70
C LEU A 526 7.17 -16.18 29.21
#